data_80f5a0b670d1ad2d019792bc02894ffd
#
_entry.id   80f5a0b670d1ad2d019792bc02894ffd
#
_cell.length_a   1.000
_cell.length_b   1.000
_cell.length_c   1.000
_cell.angle_alpha   90.00
_cell.angle_beta   90.00
_cell.angle_gamma   90.00
#
_symmetry.space_group_name_H-M   'P 1'
#
loop_
_entity.id
_entity.type
_entity.pdbx_description
1 polymer ?
#
loop_
_entity_poly.entity_id
_entity_poly.type
_entity_poly.pdbx_seq_one_letter_code
_entity_poly.pdbx_strand_id
1 'polypeptide(L)'
;MALNGGGCTAEMISSEGLMLTNHHCVDDIIQGHSSIENNYYENGFWAMSKSEELKNESLSATFLVSIEDVTNQFVDSLDISLSESERGKLISKISKQIVKEKTDSTTLSARVRSFY
;
A
#
# COMPACT_ATOMS: atom_id res chain seq x y z
N MET A 1 -4.93 -5.80 -2.09
CA MET A 1 -4.32 -4.47 -2.10
C MET A 1 -4.65 -3.71 -0.82
N ALA A 2 -3.89 -2.66 -0.50
CA ALA A 2 -4.11 -1.89 0.73
C ALA A 2 -4.67 -0.50 0.39
N LEU A 3 -5.65 -0.04 1.17
CA LEU A 3 -6.18 1.32 1.08
C LEU A 3 -5.52 2.22 2.12
N ASN A 4 -5.31 3.50 1.76
CA ASN A 4 -4.77 4.53 2.65
C ASN A 4 -3.53 4.11 3.45
N GLY A 5 -2.57 3.46 2.78
CA GLY A 5 -1.32 3.03 3.40
C GLY A 5 -1.41 1.80 4.31
N GLY A 6 -2.54 1.10 4.35
CA GLY A 6 -2.67 -0.19 5.04
C GLY A 6 -3.71 -0.26 6.15
N GLY A 7 -4.51 0.78 6.35
CA GLY A 7 -5.62 0.75 7.33
C GLY A 7 -6.74 -0.21 6.94
N CYS A 8 -6.93 -0.41 5.64
CA CYS A 8 -7.94 -1.29 5.07
C CYS A 8 -7.42 -2.06 3.88
N THR A 9 -8.14 -3.10 3.49
CA THR A 9 -7.87 -3.89 2.28
C THR A 9 -9.02 -3.78 1.29
N ALA A 10 -8.70 -3.96 0.02
CA ALA A 10 -9.68 -4.02 -1.06
C ALA A 10 -9.26 -5.04 -2.12
N GLU A 11 -10.21 -5.48 -2.92
CA GLU A 11 -10.00 -6.40 -4.04
C GLU A 11 -10.40 -5.74 -5.35
N MET A 12 -9.55 -5.87 -6.36
CA MET A 12 -9.85 -5.45 -7.73
C MET A 12 -10.70 -6.53 -8.40
N ILE A 13 -11.88 -6.16 -8.87
CA ILE A 13 -12.82 -7.10 -9.50
C ILE A 13 -13.07 -6.81 -10.99
N SER A 14 -12.44 -5.77 -11.53
CA SER A 14 -12.47 -5.52 -12.97
C SER A 14 -11.13 -4.99 -13.48
N SER A 15 -10.90 -5.15 -14.78
CA SER A 15 -9.75 -4.55 -15.47
C SER A 15 -9.82 -3.02 -15.58
N GLU A 16 -10.97 -2.44 -15.29
CA GLU A 16 -11.22 -0.99 -15.38
C GLU A 16 -11.10 -0.27 -14.03
N GLY A 17 -10.71 -0.98 -12.97
CA GLY A 17 -10.44 -0.37 -11.68
C GLY A 17 -11.57 -0.49 -10.64
N LEU A 18 -12.65 -1.25 -10.93
CA LEU A 18 -13.67 -1.47 -9.92
C LEU A 18 -13.12 -2.30 -8.76
N MET A 19 -13.30 -1.81 -7.54
CA MET A 19 -12.78 -2.41 -6.31
C MET A 19 -13.92 -2.67 -5.32
N LEU A 20 -13.79 -3.78 -4.58
CA LEU A 20 -14.61 -4.07 -3.41
C LEU A 20 -13.82 -3.85 -2.13
N THR A 21 -14.44 -3.24 -1.16
CA THR A 21 -13.90 -3.07 0.20
C THR A 21 -15.02 -3.14 1.23
N ASN A 22 -14.67 -3.10 2.51
CA ASN A 22 -15.66 -3.02 3.58
C ASN A 22 -16.18 -1.59 3.74
N HIS A 23 -17.46 -1.46 4.10
CA HIS A 23 -18.13 -0.18 4.30
C HIS A 23 -17.35 0.76 5.24
N HIS A 24 -16.92 0.27 6.40
CA HIS A 24 -16.19 1.08 7.38
C HIS A 24 -14.84 1.62 6.87
N CYS A 25 -14.31 1.09 5.78
CA CYS A 25 -13.07 1.57 5.16
C CYS A 25 -13.25 2.87 4.37
N VAL A 26 -14.48 3.20 4.03
CA VAL A 26 -14.87 4.36 3.20
C VAL A 26 -16.00 5.19 3.82
N ASP A 27 -16.30 4.94 5.08
CA ASP A 27 -17.40 5.57 5.83
C ASP A 27 -17.32 7.10 5.80
N ASP A 28 -16.16 7.65 6.15
CA ASP A 28 -15.93 9.10 6.12
C ASP A 28 -16.10 9.70 4.71
N ILE A 29 -15.75 8.92 3.68
CA ILE A 29 -15.87 9.34 2.28
C ILE A 29 -17.35 9.39 1.88
N ILE A 30 -18.10 8.35 2.24
CA ILE A 30 -19.55 8.29 1.97
C ILE A 30 -20.28 9.43 2.69
N GLN A 31 -19.92 9.69 3.95
CA GLN A 31 -20.46 10.82 4.70
C GLN A 31 -20.10 12.16 4.06
N GLY A 32 -18.86 12.31 3.59
CA GLY A 32 -18.42 13.54 2.92
C GLY A 32 -19.16 13.85 1.62
N HIS A 33 -19.65 12.84 0.92
CA HIS A 33 -20.50 13.00 -0.27
C HIS A 33 -21.98 13.13 0.04
N SER A 34 -22.41 12.79 1.26
CA SER A 34 -23.80 12.85 1.65
C SER A 34 -24.25 14.26 2.03
N SER A 35 -25.50 14.59 1.73
CA SER A 35 -26.18 15.83 2.13
C SER A 35 -27.60 15.51 2.58
N ILE A 36 -28.30 16.52 3.08
CA ILE A 36 -29.74 16.39 3.46
C ILE A 36 -30.57 15.96 2.24
N GLU A 37 -30.22 16.45 1.05
CA GLU A 37 -30.94 16.19 -0.19
C GLU A 37 -30.56 14.86 -0.82
N ASN A 38 -29.30 14.45 -0.64
CA ASN A 38 -28.73 13.22 -1.20
C ASN A 38 -28.03 12.44 -0.09
N ASN A 39 -28.80 11.75 0.74
CA ASN A 39 -28.27 10.96 1.85
C ASN A 39 -27.74 9.61 1.36
N TYR A 40 -26.55 9.61 0.75
CA TYR A 40 -25.90 8.40 0.24
C TYR A 40 -25.52 7.44 1.35
N TYR A 41 -25.32 7.93 2.58
CA TYR A 41 -24.98 7.10 3.72
C TYR A 41 -26.10 6.12 4.09
N GLU A 42 -27.35 6.58 4.04
CA GLU A 42 -28.51 5.71 4.32
C GLU A 42 -29.11 5.05 3.09
N ASN A 43 -29.15 5.78 1.97
CA ASN A 43 -29.84 5.31 0.76
C ASN A 43 -28.93 4.57 -0.21
N GLY A 44 -27.61 4.62 0.01
CA GLY A 44 -26.61 4.13 -0.93
C GLY A 44 -26.46 5.05 -2.14
N PHE A 45 -25.48 4.74 -2.97
CA PHE A 45 -25.21 5.41 -4.24
C PHE A 45 -24.80 4.37 -5.28
N TRP A 46 -25.34 4.51 -6.47
CA TRP A 46 -24.99 3.65 -7.59
C TRP A 46 -24.75 4.49 -8.84
N ALA A 47 -23.52 4.57 -9.32
CA ALA A 47 -23.18 5.17 -10.59
C ALA A 47 -23.50 4.18 -11.73
N MET A 48 -24.35 4.57 -12.66
CA MET A 48 -24.71 3.77 -13.84
C MET A 48 -23.69 3.93 -14.97
N SER A 49 -22.82 4.93 -14.87
CA SER A 49 -21.74 5.22 -15.81
C SER A 49 -20.54 5.83 -15.09
N LYS A 50 -19.36 5.78 -15.72
CA LYS A 50 -18.12 6.40 -15.17
C LYS A 50 -18.24 7.91 -14.96
N SER A 51 -19.08 8.58 -15.72
CA SER A 51 -19.31 10.04 -15.57
C SER A 51 -20.11 10.42 -14.33
N GLU A 52 -20.82 9.45 -13.75
CA GLU A 52 -21.58 9.63 -12.51
C GLU A 52 -20.79 9.28 -11.26
N GLU A 53 -19.62 8.65 -11.43
CA GLU A 53 -18.77 8.27 -10.29
C GLU A 53 -18.31 9.51 -9.52
N LEU A 54 -18.43 9.45 -8.19
CA LEU A 54 -17.99 10.53 -7.30
C LEU A 54 -16.49 10.43 -7.06
N LYS A 55 -15.76 11.52 -7.29
CA LYS A 55 -14.31 11.55 -7.10
C LYS A 55 -13.92 11.48 -5.62
N ASN A 56 -12.93 10.68 -5.32
CA ASN A 56 -12.34 10.50 -3.98
C ASN A 56 -10.85 10.83 -4.02
N GLU A 57 -10.50 12.12 -3.94
CA GLU A 57 -9.10 12.59 -4.06
C GLU A 57 -8.22 12.14 -2.87
N SER A 58 -8.83 11.87 -1.72
CA SER A 58 -8.13 11.42 -0.52
C SER A 58 -7.90 9.91 -0.46
N LEU A 59 -8.50 9.13 -1.35
CA LEU A 59 -8.39 7.68 -1.34
C LEU A 59 -7.23 7.21 -2.22
N SER A 60 -6.32 6.46 -1.62
CA SER A 60 -5.21 5.83 -2.35
C SER A 60 -5.26 4.31 -2.24
N ALA A 61 -4.88 3.63 -3.30
CA ALA A 61 -4.76 2.18 -3.34
C ALA A 61 -3.30 1.77 -3.60
N THR A 62 -2.76 0.91 -2.76
CA THR A 62 -1.40 0.38 -2.88
C THR A 62 -1.45 -1.09 -3.29
N PHE A 63 -0.81 -1.42 -4.39
CA PHE A 63 -0.70 -2.77 -4.90
C PHE A 63 0.63 -3.39 -4.50
N LEU A 64 0.61 -4.66 -4.10
CA LEU A 64 1.81 -5.46 -3.97
C LEU A 64 2.22 -5.94 -5.36
N VAL A 65 3.40 -5.49 -5.82
CA VAL A 65 3.92 -5.85 -7.14
C VAL A 65 4.75 -7.12 -7.07
N SER A 66 5.68 -7.21 -6.10
CA SER A 66 6.54 -8.37 -5.90
C SER A 66 6.99 -8.51 -4.45
N ILE A 67 7.34 -9.73 -4.08
CA ILE A 67 8.07 -10.07 -2.86
C ILE A 67 9.29 -10.87 -3.30
N GLU A 68 10.48 -10.47 -2.86
CA GLU A 68 11.72 -11.12 -3.19
C GLU A 68 12.48 -11.49 -1.92
N ASP A 69 13.08 -12.69 -1.91
CA ASP A 69 14.00 -13.08 -0.86
C ASP A 69 15.38 -12.48 -1.14
N VAL A 70 15.84 -11.65 -0.24
CA VAL A 70 17.15 -10.98 -0.32
C VAL A 70 18.11 -11.44 0.79
N THR A 71 17.81 -12.54 1.46
CA THR A 71 18.56 -13.06 2.60
C THR A 71 20.06 -13.21 2.30
N ASN A 72 20.41 -13.73 1.14
CA ASN A 72 21.81 -13.97 0.75
C ASN A 72 22.63 -12.66 0.72
N GLN A 73 22.04 -11.55 0.32
CA GLN A 73 22.73 -10.24 0.31
C GLN A 73 23.15 -9.78 1.72
N PHE A 74 22.45 -10.25 2.75
CA PHE A 74 22.78 -9.97 4.14
C PHE A 74 23.78 -11.01 4.68
N VAL A 75 23.52 -12.29 4.48
CA VAL A 75 24.36 -13.38 5.02
C VAL A 75 25.79 -13.28 4.50
N ASP A 76 25.97 -13.03 3.22
CA ASP A 76 27.29 -12.89 2.59
C ASP A 76 28.10 -11.70 3.11
N SER A 77 27.42 -10.72 3.71
CA SER A 77 28.02 -9.48 4.21
C SER A 77 28.20 -9.43 5.73
N LEU A 78 27.55 -10.33 6.47
CA LEU A 78 27.55 -10.34 7.94
C LEU A 78 28.59 -11.33 8.47
N ASP A 79 29.68 -10.80 9.05
CA ASP A 79 30.66 -11.61 9.76
C ASP A 79 30.21 -11.84 11.22
N ILE A 80 30.51 -13.03 11.75
CA ILE A 80 30.19 -13.42 13.14
C ILE A 80 30.97 -12.59 14.17
N SER A 81 32.08 -11.99 13.78
CA SER A 81 32.92 -11.12 14.63
C SER A 81 32.36 -9.73 14.85
N LEU A 82 31.34 -9.32 14.09
CA LEU A 82 30.75 -7.97 14.20
C LEU A 82 29.99 -7.82 15.52
N SER A 83 30.21 -6.68 16.20
CA SER A 83 29.37 -6.27 17.32
C SER A 83 27.94 -6.02 16.87
N GLU A 84 26.99 -6.07 17.82
CA GLU A 84 25.55 -5.80 17.56
C GLU A 84 25.34 -4.45 16.88
N SER A 85 26.07 -3.40 17.32
CA SER A 85 26.00 -2.06 16.75
C SER A 85 26.48 -2.03 15.29
N GLU A 86 27.59 -2.69 14.99
CA GLU A 86 28.14 -2.76 13.63
C GLU A 86 27.22 -3.56 12.70
N ARG A 87 26.71 -4.68 13.20
CA ARG A 87 25.70 -5.50 12.50
C ARG A 87 24.47 -4.68 12.14
N GLY A 88 23.91 -3.94 13.08
CA GLY A 88 22.73 -3.09 12.85
C GLY A 88 22.98 -1.99 11.79
N LYS A 89 24.17 -1.34 11.83
CA LYS A 89 24.57 -0.36 10.82
C LYS A 89 24.71 -0.98 9.43
N LEU A 90 25.31 -2.16 9.34
CA LEU A 90 25.50 -2.86 8.07
C LEU A 90 24.16 -3.31 7.47
N ILE A 91 23.27 -3.90 8.28
CA ILE A 91 21.92 -4.27 7.87
C ILE A 91 21.17 -3.04 7.33
N SER A 92 21.23 -1.90 8.05
CA SER A 92 20.59 -0.67 7.60
C SER A 92 21.16 -0.16 6.27
N LYS A 93 22.48 -0.26 6.08
CA LYS A 93 23.15 0.13 4.83
C LYS A 93 22.72 -0.73 3.66
N ILE A 94 22.75 -2.06 3.82
CA ILE A 94 22.34 -3.01 2.78
C ILE A 94 20.86 -2.80 2.44
N SER A 95 19.99 -2.69 3.44
CA SER A 95 18.57 -2.43 3.23
C SER A 95 18.31 -1.18 2.41
N LYS A 96 19.00 -0.07 2.71
CA LYS A 96 18.89 1.18 1.95
C LYS A 96 19.36 1.03 0.51
N GLN A 97 20.42 0.27 0.29
CA GLN A 97 20.95 0.00 -1.05
C GLN A 97 19.94 -0.80 -1.87
N ILE A 98 19.40 -1.89 -1.33
CA ILE A 98 18.38 -2.73 -1.98
C ILE A 98 17.15 -1.88 -2.34
N VAL A 99 16.65 -1.07 -1.40
CA VAL A 99 15.51 -0.19 -1.65
C VAL A 99 15.81 0.77 -2.78
N LYS A 100 16.98 1.41 -2.77
CA LYS A 100 17.39 2.33 -3.83
C LYS A 100 17.43 1.65 -5.19
N GLU A 101 18.07 0.48 -5.31
CA GLU A 101 18.18 -0.29 -6.56
C GLU A 101 16.81 -0.69 -7.12
N LYS A 102 15.86 -1.04 -6.24
CA LYS A 102 14.50 -1.46 -6.64
C LYS A 102 13.56 -0.30 -6.98
N THR A 103 13.86 0.90 -6.49
CA THR A 103 13.00 2.09 -6.70
C THR A 103 13.60 3.09 -7.70
N ASP A 104 14.87 2.94 -8.04
CA ASP A 104 15.54 3.86 -8.96
C ASP A 104 14.87 3.84 -10.33
N SER A 105 14.56 5.03 -10.84
CA SER A 105 13.86 5.23 -12.12
C SER A 105 12.46 4.58 -12.21
N THR A 106 11.82 4.31 -11.08
CA THR A 106 10.46 3.74 -11.02
C THR A 106 9.52 4.60 -10.18
N THR A 107 8.21 4.36 -10.30
CA THR A 107 7.18 4.93 -9.42
C THR A 107 6.86 4.02 -8.23
N LEU A 108 7.61 2.93 -8.06
CA LEU A 108 7.40 1.94 -7.01
C LEU A 108 7.98 2.41 -5.68
N SER A 109 7.43 1.93 -4.59
CA SER A 109 8.04 1.98 -3.27
C SER A 109 8.48 0.58 -2.85
N ALA A 110 9.62 0.47 -2.17
CA ALA A 110 10.13 -0.79 -1.66
C ALA A 110 10.48 -0.70 -0.18
N ARG A 111 10.44 -1.82 0.50
CA ARG A 111 10.90 -1.93 1.89
C ARG A 111 11.50 -3.32 2.13
N VAL A 112 12.55 -3.36 2.93
CA VAL A 112 13.12 -4.62 3.42
C VAL A 112 12.55 -4.92 4.81
N ARG A 113 12.15 -6.15 5.03
CA ARG A 113 11.68 -6.66 6.33
C ARG A 113 12.33 -7.99 6.64
N SER A 114 12.69 -8.20 7.89
CA SER A 114 13.06 -9.53 8.39
C SER A 114 11.81 -10.32 8.79
N PHE A 115 11.84 -11.62 8.54
CA PHE A 115 10.85 -12.58 8.99
C PHE A 115 11.56 -13.58 9.91
N TYR A 116 11.16 -13.62 11.17
CA TYR A 116 11.52 -14.64 12.17
C TYR A 116 10.41 -14.80 13.16
#